data_25e2caeb785ed4cf0b4eb1f967057574
#
_entry.id   25e2caeb785ed4cf0b4eb1f967057574
#
_cell.length_a   1.000
_cell.length_b   1.000
_cell.length_c   1.000
_cell.angle_alpha   90.00
_cell.angle_beta   90.00
_cell.angle_gamma   90.00
#
_symmetry.space_group_name_H-M   'P 1'
#
loop_
_entity.id
_entity.type
_entity.pdbx_description
1 polymer ?
#
loop_
_entity_poly.entity_id
_entity_poly.type
_entity_poly.pdbx_seq_one_letter_code
_entity_poly.pdbx_strand_id
1 'polypeptide(L)'
;MQLQQLAYFVAVADARHFTRAAESTHVSQPSLSQQIRSLERELGAELFHRSRSGTSLTDAGQALLPLARRILADAESARRAVAETVQLRRGRVRFGAPPSLCASLVPEVLRAYRALHPGVDLRLTEGGSRDLVRDLEAGELDLALIIAAPSTAPAGLSVTPLLHEDLVLVSAEPLPRRRARITDLRGQGLVMFREGYDVRETTLAACRAAGFDPGYAVEGGEMDAVLAAVRAGLGPAVVPGMVAARSGLHASPFAPPGLGRTIALAHGRDLPLTRAATAFRGSLLAYLLDADRAGSLPPGTRLLPPD
;
A
#
# COMPACT_ATOMS: atom_id res chain seq x y z
N MET A 1 22.55 -19.24 13.65
CA MET A 1 21.57 -18.72 12.66
C MET A 1 22.28 -17.82 11.65
N GLN A 2 22.22 -18.17 10.37
CA GLN A 2 22.88 -17.46 9.28
C GLN A 2 21.82 -16.80 8.37
N LEU A 3 22.17 -15.67 7.74
CA LEU A 3 21.25 -14.99 6.79
C LEU A 3 20.78 -15.91 5.67
N GLN A 4 21.66 -16.78 5.18
CA GLN A 4 21.33 -17.77 4.16
C GLN A 4 20.26 -18.77 4.61
N GLN A 5 20.32 -19.21 5.87
CA GLN A 5 19.30 -20.12 6.44
C GLN A 5 17.94 -19.42 6.56
N LEU A 6 17.93 -18.15 6.97
CA LEU A 6 16.71 -17.34 6.99
C LEU A 6 16.15 -17.14 5.58
N ALA A 7 17.00 -16.89 4.57
CA ALA A 7 16.55 -16.77 3.18
C ALA A 7 15.90 -18.07 2.67
N TYR A 8 16.48 -19.21 2.97
CA TYR A 8 15.89 -20.51 2.63
C TYR A 8 14.57 -20.78 3.37
N PHE A 9 14.51 -20.40 4.66
CA PHE A 9 13.28 -20.52 5.44
C PHE A 9 12.14 -19.69 4.83
N VAL A 10 12.39 -18.42 4.48
CA VAL A 10 11.40 -17.56 3.82
C VAL A 10 11.00 -18.13 2.47
N ALA A 11 11.95 -18.59 1.65
CA ALA A 11 11.66 -19.19 0.34
C ALA A 11 10.74 -20.42 0.44
N VAL A 12 10.95 -21.30 1.45
CA VAL A 12 10.07 -22.46 1.68
C VAL A 12 8.69 -22.02 2.16
N ALA A 13 8.61 -21.01 3.03
CA ALA A 13 7.35 -20.47 3.53
C ALA A 13 6.48 -19.90 2.39
N ASP A 14 7.09 -19.16 1.47
CA ASP A 14 6.43 -18.54 0.33
C ASP A 14 5.99 -19.57 -0.72
N ALA A 15 6.90 -20.50 -1.08
CA ALA A 15 6.62 -21.54 -2.07
C ALA A 15 5.66 -22.63 -1.55
N ARG A 16 5.56 -22.80 -0.22
CA ARG A 16 4.86 -23.90 0.47
C ARG A 16 5.28 -25.29 -0.04
N HIS A 17 6.50 -25.37 -0.59
CA HIS A 17 7.03 -26.58 -1.20
C HIS A 17 8.56 -26.55 -1.29
N PHE A 18 9.25 -27.52 -0.70
CA PHE A 18 10.71 -27.56 -0.64
C PHE A 18 11.39 -27.59 -2.01
N THR A 19 10.85 -28.35 -2.98
CA THR A 19 11.46 -28.44 -4.32
C THR A 19 11.35 -27.09 -5.06
N ARG A 20 10.18 -26.44 -5.06
CA ARG A 20 10.01 -25.13 -5.69
C ARG A 20 10.89 -24.06 -5.03
N ALA A 21 11.02 -24.09 -3.71
CA ALA A 21 11.91 -23.19 -2.99
C ALA A 21 13.38 -23.41 -3.36
N ALA A 22 13.80 -24.67 -3.53
CA ALA A 22 15.16 -25.01 -3.95
C ALA A 22 15.45 -24.51 -5.38
N GLU A 23 14.50 -24.67 -6.30
CA GLU A 23 14.58 -24.13 -7.66
C GLU A 23 14.71 -22.61 -7.67
N SER A 24 13.86 -21.89 -6.91
CA SER A 24 13.88 -20.42 -6.82
C SER A 24 15.14 -19.87 -6.18
N THR A 25 15.80 -20.64 -5.31
CA THR A 25 17.06 -20.25 -4.65
C THR A 25 18.31 -20.83 -5.31
N HIS A 26 18.15 -21.52 -6.44
CA HIS A 26 19.23 -22.13 -7.24
C HIS A 26 20.11 -23.11 -6.46
N VAL A 27 19.50 -23.93 -5.60
CA VAL A 27 20.21 -24.97 -4.83
C VAL A 27 19.51 -26.32 -4.97
N SER A 28 20.21 -27.40 -4.59
CA SER A 28 19.58 -28.72 -4.53
C SER A 28 18.60 -28.82 -3.34
N GLN A 29 17.47 -29.50 -3.55
CA GLN A 29 16.48 -29.71 -2.48
C GLN A 29 17.08 -30.39 -1.23
N PRO A 30 18.02 -31.40 -1.31
CA PRO A 30 18.67 -31.94 -0.13
C PRO A 30 19.47 -30.90 0.63
N SER A 31 20.22 -30.02 -0.06
CA SER A 31 21.00 -28.94 0.56
C SER A 31 20.09 -27.96 1.29
N LEU A 32 19.02 -27.47 0.65
CA LEU A 32 18.06 -26.57 1.28
C LEU A 32 17.42 -27.22 2.50
N SER A 33 16.98 -28.48 2.40
CA SER A 33 16.40 -29.23 3.52
C SER A 33 17.36 -29.41 4.67
N GLN A 34 18.65 -29.60 4.42
CA GLN A 34 19.70 -29.72 5.45
C GLN A 34 19.91 -28.39 6.16
N GLN A 35 19.90 -27.27 5.45
CA GLN A 35 20.04 -25.93 6.04
C GLN A 35 18.84 -25.58 6.94
N ILE A 36 17.63 -25.92 6.51
CA ILE A 36 16.44 -25.75 7.34
C ILE A 36 16.52 -26.59 8.61
N ARG A 37 16.87 -27.88 8.51
CA ARG A 37 17.06 -28.73 9.71
C ARG A 37 18.16 -28.21 10.63
N SER A 38 19.20 -27.58 10.09
CA SER A 38 20.25 -26.97 10.91
C SER A 38 19.70 -25.76 11.68
N LEU A 39 18.86 -24.93 11.03
CA LEU A 39 18.19 -23.81 11.65
C LEU A 39 17.20 -24.29 12.74
N GLU A 40 16.38 -25.29 12.46
CA GLU A 40 15.43 -25.89 13.40
C GLU A 40 16.14 -26.43 14.65
N ARG A 41 17.29 -27.12 14.46
CA ARG A 41 18.11 -27.62 15.60
C ARG A 41 18.71 -26.51 16.45
N GLU A 42 19.16 -25.42 15.83
CA GLU A 42 19.72 -24.25 16.50
C GLU A 42 18.65 -23.53 17.33
N LEU A 43 17.44 -23.42 16.79
CA LEU A 43 16.31 -22.75 17.43
C LEU A 43 15.57 -23.67 18.43
N GLY A 44 15.83 -24.98 18.41
CA GLY A 44 15.18 -25.95 19.27
C GLY A 44 13.70 -26.21 18.94
N ALA A 45 13.27 -25.86 17.75
CA ALA A 45 11.87 -25.99 17.31
C ALA A 45 11.77 -26.34 15.82
N GLU A 46 10.81 -27.17 15.46
CA GLU A 46 10.44 -27.38 14.06
C GLU A 46 9.71 -26.13 13.54
N LEU A 47 10.07 -25.67 12.33
CA LEU A 47 9.50 -24.51 11.69
C LEU A 47 8.43 -24.86 10.66
N PHE A 48 8.44 -26.12 10.17
CA PHE A 48 7.53 -26.62 9.16
C PHE A 48 6.86 -27.93 9.54
N HIS A 49 5.54 -28.00 9.32
CA HIS A 49 4.83 -29.26 9.18
C HIS A 49 5.07 -29.81 7.77
N ARG A 50 5.57 -31.04 7.68
CA ARG A 50 5.82 -31.73 6.41
C ARG A 50 4.72 -32.76 6.17
N SER A 51 3.92 -32.59 5.14
CA SER A 51 2.87 -33.55 4.75
C SER A 51 3.02 -33.97 3.29
N ARG A 52 2.31 -35.04 2.90
CA ARG A 52 2.26 -35.48 1.49
C ARG A 52 1.60 -34.46 0.58
N SER A 53 0.75 -33.58 1.12
CA SER A 53 0.01 -32.56 0.39
C SER A 53 0.72 -31.19 0.33
N GLY A 54 1.91 -31.04 0.95
CA GLY A 54 2.66 -29.78 0.95
C GLY A 54 3.31 -29.46 2.30
N THR A 55 3.78 -28.24 2.43
CA THR A 55 4.47 -27.72 3.59
C THR A 55 3.70 -26.54 4.16
N SER A 56 3.45 -26.53 5.46
CA SER A 56 2.88 -25.39 6.21
C SER A 56 3.77 -25.01 7.37
N LEU A 57 3.67 -23.76 7.83
CA LEU A 57 4.39 -23.31 9.00
C LEU A 57 3.80 -23.88 10.29
N THR A 58 4.69 -24.20 11.24
CA THR A 58 4.32 -24.40 12.66
C THR A 58 4.08 -23.05 13.33
N ASP A 59 3.61 -23.04 14.58
CA ASP A 59 3.49 -21.81 15.37
C ASP A 59 4.85 -21.11 15.53
N ALA A 60 5.93 -21.87 15.72
CA ALA A 60 7.30 -21.35 15.76
C ALA A 60 7.70 -20.75 14.39
N GLY A 61 7.35 -21.41 13.30
CA GLY A 61 7.56 -20.89 11.95
C GLY A 61 6.77 -19.61 11.67
N GLN A 62 5.52 -19.54 12.12
CA GLN A 62 4.70 -18.33 12.00
C GLN A 62 5.29 -17.16 12.79
N ALA A 63 5.79 -17.41 13.99
CA ALA A 63 6.46 -16.38 14.80
C ALA A 63 7.78 -15.92 14.18
N LEU A 64 8.57 -16.83 13.59
CA LEU A 64 9.85 -16.51 12.98
C LEU A 64 9.70 -15.75 11.64
N LEU A 65 8.67 -16.04 10.85
CA LEU A 65 8.57 -15.54 9.47
C LEU A 65 8.69 -14.01 9.34
N PRO A 66 7.93 -13.20 10.10
CA PRO A 66 8.05 -11.75 10.04
C PRO A 66 9.44 -11.26 10.47
N LEU A 67 10.03 -11.88 11.48
CA LEU A 67 11.36 -11.53 11.96
C LEU A 67 12.45 -11.90 10.95
N ALA A 68 12.35 -13.07 10.32
CA ALA A 68 13.29 -13.50 9.28
C ALA A 68 13.28 -12.56 8.08
N ARG A 69 12.10 -12.16 7.61
CA ARG A 69 11.95 -11.17 6.54
C ARG A 69 12.57 -9.83 6.92
N ARG A 70 12.30 -9.33 8.13
CA ARG A 70 12.89 -8.09 8.64
C ARG A 70 14.42 -8.16 8.69
N ILE A 71 15.01 -9.21 9.25
CA ILE A 71 16.48 -9.38 9.33
C ILE A 71 17.11 -9.38 7.93
N LEU A 72 16.51 -10.07 6.97
CA LEU A 72 16.99 -10.09 5.59
C LEU A 72 16.91 -8.72 4.93
N ALA A 73 15.81 -7.99 5.13
CA ALA A 73 15.63 -6.64 4.64
C ALA A 73 16.62 -5.65 5.26
N ASP A 74 16.89 -5.76 6.57
CA ASP A 74 17.86 -4.93 7.28
C ASP A 74 19.29 -5.19 6.76
N ALA A 75 19.65 -6.45 6.53
CA ALA A 75 20.94 -6.80 5.94
C ALA A 75 21.10 -6.25 4.52
N GLU A 76 20.05 -6.29 3.72
CA GLU A 76 20.06 -5.71 2.36
C GLU A 76 20.08 -4.17 2.40
N SER A 77 19.42 -3.56 3.36
CA SER A 77 19.46 -2.11 3.58
C SER A 77 20.87 -1.64 4.00
N ALA A 78 21.53 -2.39 4.87
CA ALA A 78 22.92 -2.12 5.25
C ALA A 78 23.87 -2.22 4.05
N ARG A 79 23.75 -3.26 3.21
CA ARG A 79 24.53 -3.39 1.97
C ARG A 79 24.32 -2.20 1.04
N ARG A 80 23.06 -1.77 0.87
CA ARG A 80 22.72 -0.62 0.03
C ARG A 80 23.30 0.68 0.58
N ALA A 81 23.18 0.94 1.88
CA ALA A 81 23.75 2.14 2.51
C ALA A 81 25.25 2.24 2.28
N VAL A 82 25.99 1.14 2.37
CA VAL A 82 27.41 1.08 2.06
C VAL A 82 27.67 1.32 0.56
N ALA A 83 26.89 0.66 -0.32
CA ALA A 83 27.04 0.82 -1.76
C ALA A 83 26.74 2.26 -2.23
N GLU A 84 25.75 2.94 -1.65
CA GLU A 84 25.45 4.35 -1.91
C GLU A 84 26.57 5.30 -1.46
N THR A 85 27.31 4.93 -0.42
CA THR A 85 28.48 5.69 0.04
C THR A 85 29.65 5.59 -0.95
N VAL A 86 29.82 4.42 -1.58
CA VAL A 86 30.91 4.14 -2.53
C VAL A 86 30.56 4.61 -3.96
N GLN A 87 29.26 4.55 -4.35
CA GLN A 87 28.80 4.93 -5.69
C GLN A 87 27.73 6.03 -5.62
N LEU A 88 28.14 7.28 -5.51
CA LEU A 88 27.33 8.50 -5.33
C LEU A 88 26.23 8.77 -6.39
N ARG A 89 25.95 7.85 -7.34
CA ARG A 89 25.05 8.10 -8.48
C ARG A 89 24.00 7.02 -8.75
N ARG A 90 23.89 5.94 -7.95
CA ARG A 90 22.96 4.85 -8.19
C ARG A 90 22.32 4.37 -6.87
N GLY A 91 21.26 5.05 -6.46
CA GLY A 91 20.39 4.59 -5.37
C GLY A 91 19.18 3.82 -5.91
N ARG A 92 18.42 3.21 -5.00
CA ARG A 92 17.11 2.61 -5.29
C ARG A 92 16.10 3.12 -4.27
N VAL A 93 14.89 3.40 -4.74
CA VAL A 93 13.72 3.71 -3.90
C VAL A 93 12.64 2.68 -4.18
N ARG A 94 12.20 1.95 -3.15
CA ARG A 94 11.04 1.05 -3.17
C ARG A 94 9.89 1.78 -2.50
N PHE A 95 8.94 2.21 -3.31
CA PHE A 95 7.84 3.05 -2.90
C PHE A 95 6.50 2.34 -3.09
N GLY A 96 5.67 2.36 -2.06
CA GLY A 96 4.32 1.80 -2.11
C GLY A 96 3.24 2.87 -2.14
N ALA A 97 2.12 2.61 -2.83
CA ALA A 97 0.96 3.49 -2.79
C ALA A 97 -0.35 2.74 -3.11
N PRO A 98 -1.50 3.20 -2.56
CA PRO A 98 -2.80 2.70 -2.96
C PRO A 98 -3.11 2.94 -4.45
N PRO A 99 -3.91 2.07 -5.10
CA PRO A 99 -4.26 2.19 -6.52
C PRO A 99 -4.79 3.57 -6.90
N SER A 100 -5.61 4.16 -6.06
CA SER A 100 -6.15 5.50 -6.30
C SER A 100 -5.08 6.59 -6.36
N LEU A 101 -4.01 6.46 -5.58
CA LEU A 101 -2.89 7.41 -5.60
C LEU A 101 -1.93 7.11 -6.75
N CYS A 102 -1.75 5.82 -7.11
CA CYS A 102 -1.01 5.41 -8.30
C CYS A 102 -1.63 5.99 -9.59
N ALA A 103 -2.97 6.07 -9.65
CA ALA A 103 -3.69 6.65 -10.78
C ALA A 103 -3.76 8.21 -10.75
N SER A 104 -3.41 8.87 -9.64
CA SER A 104 -3.63 10.32 -9.49
C SER A 104 -2.36 11.11 -9.15
N LEU A 105 -1.83 10.96 -7.93
CA LEU A 105 -0.74 11.76 -7.38
C LEU A 105 0.64 11.23 -7.75
N VAL A 106 0.83 9.92 -7.63
CA VAL A 106 2.15 9.27 -7.70
C VAL A 106 2.90 9.53 -9.01
N PRO A 107 2.28 9.49 -10.21
CA PRO A 107 3.00 9.71 -11.46
C PRO A 107 3.70 11.07 -11.53
N GLU A 108 3.06 12.11 -11.03
CA GLU A 108 3.63 13.47 -11.04
C GLU A 108 4.81 13.59 -10.07
N VAL A 109 4.68 13.01 -8.89
CA VAL A 109 5.78 12.95 -7.89
C VAL A 109 6.98 12.18 -8.45
N LEU A 110 6.74 11.00 -9.05
CA LEU A 110 7.80 10.20 -9.66
C LEU A 110 8.48 10.94 -10.82
N ARG A 111 7.71 11.64 -11.64
CA ARG A 111 8.22 12.47 -12.74
C ARG A 111 9.13 13.58 -12.21
N ALA A 112 8.68 14.32 -11.19
CA ALA A 112 9.46 15.40 -10.57
C ALA A 112 10.75 14.86 -9.94
N TYR A 113 10.68 13.77 -9.20
CA TYR A 113 11.85 13.14 -8.58
C TYR A 113 12.85 12.64 -9.61
N ARG A 114 12.38 11.95 -10.67
CA ARG A 114 13.25 11.39 -11.71
C ARG A 114 14.00 12.48 -12.50
N ALA A 115 13.39 13.65 -12.68
CA ALA A 115 14.05 14.79 -13.31
C ALA A 115 15.27 15.29 -12.50
N LEU A 116 15.18 15.26 -11.16
CA LEU A 116 16.27 15.66 -10.26
C LEU A 116 17.30 14.53 -10.01
N HIS A 117 16.85 13.26 -10.09
CA HIS A 117 17.64 12.08 -9.74
C HIS A 117 17.58 11.00 -10.83
N PRO A 118 18.07 11.26 -12.06
CA PRO A 118 17.89 10.34 -13.21
C PRO A 118 18.60 8.99 -13.04
N GLY A 119 19.60 8.91 -12.14
CA GLY A 119 20.35 7.67 -11.87
C GLY A 119 19.75 6.77 -10.79
N VAL A 120 18.64 7.17 -10.16
CA VAL A 120 17.99 6.37 -9.11
C VAL A 120 17.00 5.37 -9.73
N ASP A 121 17.11 4.09 -9.32
CA ASP A 121 16.16 3.04 -9.67
C ASP A 121 14.90 3.20 -8.82
N LEU A 122 13.73 3.37 -9.48
CA LEU A 122 12.43 3.53 -8.83
C LEU A 122 11.62 2.24 -8.98
N ARG A 123 11.19 1.67 -7.87
CA ARG A 123 10.25 0.55 -7.83
C ARG A 123 8.97 0.98 -7.15
N LEU A 124 7.86 0.86 -7.87
CA LEU A 124 6.52 1.15 -7.37
C LEU A 124 5.80 -0.17 -7.08
N THR A 125 5.26 -0.28 -5.88
CA THR A 125 4.35 -1.36 -5.47
C THR A 125 2.96 -0.78 -5.26
N GLU A 126 1.99 -1.29 -5.98
CA GLU A 126 0.59 -0.95 -5.80
C GLU A 126 -0.08 -1.94 -4.86
N GLY A 127 -0.78 -1.45 -3.83
CA GLY A 127 -1.44 -2.33 -2.86
C GLY A 127 -2.36 -1.58 -1.90
N GLY A 128 -3.19 -2.31 -1.17
CA GLY A 128 -3.99 -1.74 -0.08
C GLY A 128 -3.11 -1.29 1.08
N SER A 129 -3.59 -0.32 1.89
CA SER A 129 -2.82 0.23 3.02
C SER A 129 -2.33 -0.84 4.00
N ARG A 130 -3.11 -1.91 4.24
CA ARG A 130 -2.71 -3.03 5.11
C ARG A 130 -1.53 -3.82 4.55
N ASP A 131 -1.53 -4.09 3.24
CA ASP A 131 -0.45 -4.80 2.56
C ASP A 131 0.82 -3.95 2.54
N LEU A 132 0.68 -2.66 2.23
CA LEU A 132 1.79 -1.71 2.22
C LEU A 132 2.43 -1.55 3.62
N VAL A 133 1.63 -1.53 4.68
CA VAL A 133 2.12 -1.54 6.07
C VAL A 133 2.92 -2.80 6.36
N ARG A 134 2.39 -3.97 6.01
CA ARG A 134 3.11 -5.25 6.16
C ARG A 134 4.43 -5.25 5.39
N ASP A 135 4.44 -4.75 4.16
CA ASP A 135 5.63 -4.70 3.31
C ASP A 135 6.69 -3.70 3.84
N LEU A 136 6.24 -2.58 4.48
CA LEU A 136 7.13 -1.68 5.22
C LEU A 136 7.73 -2.37 6.46
N GLU A 137 6.92 -3.06 7.25
CA GLU A 137 7.37 -3.79 8.44
C GLU A 137 8.32 -4.95 8.07
N ALA A 138 8.11 -5.59 6.92
CA ALA A 138 8.99 -6.59 6.35
C ALA A 138 10.27 -5.99 5.73
N GLY A 139 10.36 -4.64 5.61
CA GLY A 139 11.48 -3.96 4.95
C GLY A 139 11.52 -4.18 3.43
N GLU A 140 10.42 -4.59 2.82
CA GLU A 140 10.28 -4.75 1.37
C GLU A 140 10.07 -3.40 0.67
N LEU A 141 9.56 -2.40 1.42
CA LEU A 141 9.42 -1.01 0.98
C LEU A 141 10.30 -0.08 1.84
N ASP A 142 10.76 1.01 1.24
CA ASP A 142 11.47 2.08 1.95
C ASP A 142 10.50 3.14 2.47
N LEU A 143 9.45 3.44 1.67
CA LEU A 143 8.42 4.44 1.92
C LEU A 143 7.10 3.95 1.34
N ALA A 144 5.99 4.34 1.95
CA ALA A 144 4.67 4.15 1.33
C ALA A 144 3.73 5.32 1.65
N LEU A 145 2.87 5.67 0.69
CA LEU A 145 1.64 6.38 1.00
C LEU A 145 0.62 5.36 1.49
N ILE A 146 -0.06 5.68 2.57
CA ILE A 146 -1.14 4.86 3.14
C ILE A 146 -2.35 5.72 3.46
N ILE A 147 -3.51 5.12 3.53
CA ILE A 147 -4.68 5.76 4.11
C ILE A 147 -4.62 5.53 5.61
N ALA A 148 -4.37 6.61 6.35
CA ALA A 148 -4.25 6.54 7.80
C ALA A 148 -5.63 6.41 8.45
N ALA A 149 -5.78 5.43 9.34
CA ALA A 149 -6.93 5.36 10.23
C ALA A 149 -6.73 6.36 11.39
N PRO A 150 -7.80 7.03 11.88
CA PRO A 150 -7.67 8.06 12.91
C PRO A 150 -7.06 7.59 14.24
N SER A 151 -6.97 6.29 14.47
CA SER A 151 -6.73 5.74 15.81
C SER A 151 -5.49 4.90 16.04
N THR A 152 -4.72 4.52 15.01
CA THR A 152 -3.57 3.61 15.22
C THR A 152 -2.50 3.75 14.15
N ALA A 153 -1.42 4.46 14.49
CA ALA A 153 -0.16 4.26 13.75
C ALA A 153 0.36 2.85 14.07
N PRO A 154 0.72 2.03 13.08
CA PRO A 154 1.30 0.72 13.32
C PRO A 154 2.57 0.86 14.17
N ALA A 155 2.73 -0.02 15.17
CA ALA A 155 3.94 -0.06 15.99
C ALA A 155 5.15 -0.31 15.06
N GLY A 156 6.24 0.46 15.23
CA GLY A 156 7.45 0.30 14.40
C GLY A 156 7.48 1.15 13.12
N LEU A 157 6.40 1.82 12.77
CA LEU A 157 6.38 2.79 11.66
C LEU A 157 6.35 4.24 12.17
N SER A 158 6.99 5.11 11.42
CA SER A 158 6.77 6.55 11.44
C SER A 158 5.71 6.89 10.41
N VAL A 159 4.62 7.51 10.83
CA VAL A 159 3.49 7.87 9.96
C VAL A 159 3.27 9.37 10.07
N THR A 160 3.41 10.07 8.95
CA THR A 160 3.24 11.52 8.86
C THR A 160 2.01 11.82 8.00
N PRO A 161 0.93 12.38 8.55
CA PRO A 161 -0.20 12.86 7.77
C PRO A 161 0.25 13.91 6.76
N LEU A 162 -0.21 13.82 5.52
CA LEU A 162 0.15 14.74 4.43
C LEU A 162 -1.04 15.50 3.88
N LEU A 163 -2.09 14.78 3.51
CA LEU A 163 -3.26 15.32 2.82
C LEU A 163 -4.54 14.80 3.45
N HIS A 164 -5.53 15.64 3.51
CA HIS A 164 -6.91 15.21 3.57
C HIS A 164 -7.51 15.22 2.16
N GLU A 165 -8.27 14.21 1.81
CA GLU A 165 -8.97 14.10 0.54
C GLU A 165 -10.43 13.76 0.74
N ASP A 166 -11.31 14.55 0.12
CA ASP A 166 -12.74 14.27 0.10
C ASP A 166 -13.05 13.08 -0.81
N LEU A 167 -13.98 12.24 -0.38
CA LEU A 167 -14.61 11.23 -1.23
C LEU A 167 -15.87 11.86 -1.87
N VAL A 168 -16.13 11.49 -3.12
CA VAL A 168 -17.25 12.02 -3.90
C VAL A 168 -18.06 10.89 -4.51
N LEU A 169 -19.32 11.14 -4.78
CA LEU A 169 -20.17 10.22 -5.52
C LEU A 169 -19.99 10.49 -7.02
N VAL A 170 -19.64 9.46 -7.79
CA VAL A 170 -19.55 9.53 -9.26
C VAL A 170 -20.66 8.74 -9.91
N SER A 171 -21.16 9.24 -11.05
CA SER A 171 -22.21 8.63 -11.84
C SER A 171 -22.02 8.92 -13.33
N ALA A 172 -22.61 8.08 -14.20
CA ALA A 172 -22.59 8.30 -15.64
C ALA A 172 -23.40 9.55 -16.02
N GLU A 173 -24.52 9.78 -15.36
CA GLU A 173 -25.40 10.91 -15.58
C GLU A 173 -25.32 11.90 -14.41
N PRO A 174 -25.59 13.21 -14.65
CA PRO A 174 -25.60 14.21 -13.59
C PRO A 174 -26.63 13.86 -12.51
N LEU A 175 -26.24 14.02 -11.25
CA LEU A 175 -27.19 13.89 -10.14
C LEU A 175 -28.11 15.11 -10.08
N PRO A 176 -29.38 14.94 -9.63
CA PRO A 176 -30.35 16.05 -9.53
C PRO A 176 -29.91 17.17 -8.59
N ARG A 177 -28.99 16.88 -7.67
CA ARG A 177 -28.48 17.80 -6.65
C ARG A 177 -27.00 18.05 -6.83
N ARG A 178 -26.56 19.29 -6.57
CA ARG A 178 -25.13 19.66 -6.59
C ARG A 178 -24.30 18.95 -5.51
N ARG A 179 -24.92 18.47 -4.42
CA ARG A 179 -24.28 17.71 -3.36
C ARG A 179 -25.08 16.46 -3.03
N ALA A 180 -24.41 15.33 -3.00
CA ALA A 180 -24.98 14.07 -2.57
C ALA A 180 -25.13 14.02 -1.04
N ARG A 181 -26.06 13.23 -0.55
CA ARG A 181 -26.17 12.86 0.87
C ARG A 181 -25.90 11.36 0.98
N ILE A 182 -25.40 10.91 2.13
CA ILE A 182 -25.21 9.48 2.36
C ILE A 182 -26.54 8.72 2.20
N THR A 183 -27.65 9.32 2.63
CA THR A 183 -28.99 8.76 2.48
C THR A 183 -29.44 8.61 1.02
N ASP A 184 -28.85 9.32 0.07
CA ASP A 184 -29.15 9.19 -1.36
C ASP A 184 -28.62 7.86 -1.92
N LEU A 185 -27.70 7.18 -1.20
CA LEU A 185 -27.20 5.85 -1.57
C LEU A 185 -28.17 4.72 -1.18
N ARG A 186 -29.20 5.02 -0.34
CA ARG A 186 -30.18 4.04 0.11
C ARG A 186 -31.04 3.58 -1.09
N GLY A 187 -31.11 2.26 -1.28
CA GLY A 187 -31.90 1.67 -2.37
C GLY A 187 -31.27 1.79 -3.75
N GLN A 188 -30.06 2.39 -3.87
CA GLN A 188 -29.30 2.40 -5.10
C GLN A 188 -28.39 1.15 -5.19
N GLY A 189 -28.29 0.56 -6.37
CA GLY A 189 -27.30 -0.46 -6.67
C GLY A 189 -25.93 0.22 -6.89
N LEU A 190 -25.08 0.21 -5.87
CA LEU A 190 -23.75 0.81 -5.99
C LEU A 190 -22.79 -0.12 -6.77
N VAL A 191 -21.86 0.50 -7.51
CA VAL A 191 -20.66 -0.20 -7.95
C VAL A 191 -19.65 -0.10 -6.80
N MET A 192 -19.32 -1.26 -6.21
CA MET A 192 -18.54 -1.34 -4.99
C MET A 192 -17.20 -2.01 -5.21
N PHE A 193 -16.18 -1.51 -4.52
CA PHE A 193 -14.84 -2.08 -4.49
C PHE A 193 -14.80 -3.46 -3.80
N ARG A 194 -13.72 -4.21 -4.05
CA ARG A 194 -13.46 -5.45 -3.33
C ARG A 194 -13.30 -5.23 -1.83
N GLU A 195 -13.43 -6.31 -1.07
CA GLU A 195 -13.17 -6.29 0.37
C GLU A 195 -11.74 -5.84 0.70
N GLY A 196 -11.59 -5.15 1.83
CA GLY A 196 -10.30 -4.61 2.28
C GLY A 196 -9.85 -3.33 1.59
N TYR A 197 -10.67 -2.75 0.71
CA TYR A 197 -10.39 -1.46 0.08
C TYR A 197 -10.84 -0.30 0.98
N ASP A 198 -9.95 0.65 1.28
CA ASP A 198 -10.22 1.74 2.23
C ASP A 198 -11.50 2.53 1.92
N VAL A 199 -11.76 2.82 0.64
CA VAL A 199 -12.96 3.55 0.20
C VAL A 199 -14.23 2.75 0.47
N ARG A 200 -14.20 1.42 0.29
CA ARG A 200 -15.31 0.53 0.63
C ARG A 200 -15.62 0.63 2.12
N GLU A 201 -14.62 0.44 2.96
CA GLU A 201 -14.80 0.45 4.42
C GLU A 201 -15.36 1.79 4.89
N THR A 202 -14.84 2.91 4.36
CA THR A 202 -15.33 4.25 4.67
C THR A 202 -16.79 4.44 4.23
N THR A 203 -17.14 3.97 3.03
CA THR A 203 -18.51 4.06 2.50
C THR A 203 -19.49 3.25 3.34
N LEU A 204 -19.12 2.00 3.67
CA LEU A 204 -19.96 1.12 4.50
C LEU A 204 -20.16 1.69 5.91
N ALA A 205 -19.09 2.21 6.53
CA ALA A 205 -19.17 2.83 7.85
C ALA A 205 -20.15 4.02 7.84
N ALA A 206 -20.09 4.86 6.80
CA ALA A 206 -20.99 6.01 6.66
C ALA A 206 -22.45 5.59 6.43
N CYS A 207 -22.71 4.57 5.61
CA CYS A 207 -24.05 4.05 5.38
C CYS A 207 -24.64 3.45 6.67
N ARG A 208 -23.84 2.67 7.42
CA ARG A 208 -24.26 2.10 8.71
C ARG A 208 -24.53 3.19 9.76
N ALA A 209 -23.71 4.22 9.81
CA ALA A 209 -23.96 5.38 10.69
C ALA A 209 -25.26 6.12 10.31
N ALA A 210 -25.67 6.07 9.03
CA ALA A 210 -26.94 6.60 8.55
C ALA A 210 -28.12 5.59 8.66
N GLY A 211 -27.91 4.42 9.27
CA GLY A 211 -28.94 3.43 9.58
C GLY A 211 -29.35 2.55 8.40
N PHE A 212 -28.43 2.22 7.50
CA PHE A 212 -28.69 1.27 6.41
C PHE A 212 -27.40 0.61 5.88
N ASP A 213 -27.54 -0.55 5.26
CA ASP A 213 -26.52 -1.17 4.42
C ASP A 213 -26.83 -0.89 2.95
N PRO A 214 -25.83 -0.51 2.12
CA PRO A 214 -26.05 -0.24 0.72
C PRO A 214 -26.25 -1.53 -0.08
N GLY A 215 -27.11 -1.48 -1.13
CA GLY A 215 -27.19 -2.52 -2.14
C GLY A 215 -26.08 -2.38 -3.19
N TYR A 216 -25.69 -3.48 -3.82
CA TYR A 216 -24.68 -3.48 -4.87
C TYR A 216 -25.29 -3.88 -6.21
N ALA A 217 -24.97 -3.15 -7.27
CA ALA A 217 -25.19 -3.58 -8.64
C ALA A 217 -24.02 -4.43 -9.13
N VAL A 218 -22.79 -4.04 -8.73
CA VAL A 218 -21.54 -4.76 -9.00
C VAL A 218 -20.65 -4.67 -7.77
N GLU A 219 -20.00 -5.75 -7.40
CA GLU A 219 -19.10 -5.84 -6.25
C GLU A 219 -17.78 -6.51 -6.66
N GLY A 220 -16.65 -6.07 -6.10
CA GLY A 220 -15.37 -6.77 -6.22
C GLY A 220 -14.34 -6.13 -7.16
N GLY A 221 -14.63 -4.96 -7.74
CA GLY A 221 -13.71 -4.27 -8.64
C GLY A 221 -12.56 -3.55 -7.95
N GLU A 222 -11.45 -3.36 -8.69
CA GLU A 222 -10.42 -2.36 -8.42
C GLU A 222 -10.82 -1.03 -9.07
N MET A 223 -10.02 0.03 -8.86
CA MET A 223 -10.36 1.41 -9.25
C MET A 223 -10.82 1.53 -10.72
N ASP A 224 -10.05 1.00 -11.66
CA ASP A 224 -10.36 1.10 -13.09
C ASP A 224 -11.63 0.33 -13.46
N ALA A 225 -11.84 -0.86 -12.88
CA ALA A 225 -13.04 -1.67 -13.10
C ALA A 225 -14.29 -0.97 -12.55
N VAL A 226 -14.19 -0.36 -11.35
CA VAL A 226 -15.29 0.42 -10.75
C VAL A 226 -15.64 1.61 -11.63
N LEU A 227 -14.66 2.39 -12.07
CA LEU A 227 -14.90 3.55 -12.96
C LEU A 227 -15.49 3.13 -14.32
N ALA A 228 -15.01 2.01 -14.88
CA ALA A 228 -15.57 1.47 -16.12
C ALA A 228 -17.02 1.01 -15.95
N ALA A 229 -17.37 0.36 -14.84
CA ALA A 229 -18.73 -0.08 -14.54
C ALA A 229 -19.67 1.14 -14.33
N VAL A 230 -19.22 2.19 -13.64
CA VAL A 230 -19.98 3.44 -13.50
C VAL A 230 -20.20 4.08 -14.88
N ARG A 231 -19.15 4.15 -15.72
CA ARG A 231 -19.25 4.71 -17.08
C ARG A 231 -20.21 3.92 -17.96
N ALA A 232 -20.31 2.62 -17.76
CA ALA A 232 -21.27 1.75 -18.42
C ALA A 232 -22.70 1.88 -17.89
N GLY A 233 -22.95 2.75 -16.88
CA GLY A 233 -24.27 2.98 -16.31
C GLY A 233 -24.78 1.89 -15.36
N LEU A 234 -23.89 1.03 -14.83
CA LEU A 234 -24.30 -0.06 -13.93
C LEU A 234 -24.68 0.44 -12.53
N GLY A 235 -24.31 1.66 -12.16
CA GLY A 235 -24.65 2.30 -10.90
C GLY A 235 -23.63 3.37 -10.51
N PRO A 236 -23.93 4.18 -9.49
CA PRO A 236 -22.97 5.14 -8.96
C PRO A 236 -21.93 4.47 -8.06
N ALA A 237 -20.81 5.14 -7.84
CA ALA A 237 -19.77 4.71 -6.91
C ALA A 237 -19.26 5.87 -6.06
N VAL A 238 -18.80 5.58 -4.84
CA VAL A 238 -18.04 6.53 -4.04
C VAL A 238 -16.56 6.35 -4.36
N VAL A 239 -15.89 7.42 -4.77
CA VAL A 239 -14.46 7.38 -5.17
C VAL A 239 -13.71 8.59 -4.59
N PRO A 240 -12.37 8.54 -4.53
CA PRO A 240 -11.55 9.69 -4.14
C PRO A 240 -11.68 10.85 -5.12
N GLY A 241 -11.68 12.08 -4.60
CA GLY A 241 -11.83 13.31 -5.40
C GLY A 241 -10.75 13.45 -6.47
N MET A 242 -9.50 13.11 -6.17
CA MET A 242 -8.39 13.13 -7.14
C MET A 242 -8.62 12.20 -8.34
N VAL A 243 -9.21 11.04 -8.09
CA VAL A 243 -9.55 10.09 -9.15
C VAL A 243 -10.76 10.58 -9.95
N ALA A 244 -11.79 11.05 -9.24
CA ALA A 244 -12.99 11.61 -9.88
C ALA A 244 -12.66 12.75 -10.86
N ALA A 245 -11.75 13.65 -10.49
CA ALA A 245 -11.33 14.78 -11.32
C ALA A 245 -10.70 14.35 -12.67
N ARG A 246 -10.21 13.12 -12.77
CA ARG A 246 -9.58 12.55 -13.99
C ARG A 246 -10.47 11.53 -14.72
N SER A 247 -11.59 11.14 -14.11
CA SER A 247 -12.44 10.04 -14.62
C SER A 247 -13.30 10.38 -15.81
N GLY A 248 -13.59 11.67 -16.03
CA GLY A 248 -14.58 12.13 -17.00
C GLY A 248 -16.04 11.83 -16.62
N LEU A 249 -16.29 11.33 -15.39
CA LEU A 249 -17.62 11.08 -14.85
C LEU A 249 -18.18 12.31 -14.14
N HIS A 250 -19.50 12.35 -13.95
CA HIS A 250 -20.15 13.37 -13.14
C HIS A 250 -19.85 13.13 -11.66
N ALA A 251 -19.15 14.07 -11.03
CA ALA A 251 -18.75 13.98 -9.62
C ALA A 251 -19.60 14.94 -8.78
N SER A 252 -20.16 14.41 -7.70
CA SER A 252 -20.94 15.16 -6.71
C SER A 252 -20.33 15.02 -5.33
N PRO A 253 -19.83 16.11 -4.72
CA PRO A 253 -19.33 16.07 -3.37
C PRO A 253 -20.47 15.78 -2.38
N PHE A 254 -20.13 15.13 -1.25
CA PHE A 254 -21.10 14.93 -0.19
C PHE A 254 -21.39 16.23 0.58
N ALA A 255 -22.64 16.37 1.05
CA ALA A 255 -23.02 17.44 1.98
C ALA A 255 -22.29 17.26 3.32
N PRO A 256 -21.99 18.35 4.04
CA PRO A 256 -21.36 18.28 5.36
C PRO A 256 -22.06 17.27 6.30
N PRO A 257 -21.28 16.51 7.12
CA PRO A 257 -19.83 16.61 7.31
C PRO A 257 -19.00 16.05 6.15
N GLY A 258 -19.61 15.44 5.14
CA GLY A 258 -18.91 14.83 4.02
C GLY A 258 -18.32 13.46 4.34
N LEU A 259 -17.61 12.91 3.37
CA LEU A 259 -16.75 11.73 3.54
C LEU A 259 -15.35 12.12 3.11
N GLY A 260 -14.36 11.64 3.82
CA GLY A 260 -12.97 11.92 3.47
C GLY A 260 -12.03 10.90 4.05
N ARG A 261 -10.77 11.00 3.64
CA ARG A 261 -9.67 10.15 4.10
C ARG A 261 -8.40 10.96 4.31
N THR A 262 -7.54 10.48 5.19
CA THR A 262 -6.22 11.06 5.42
C THR A 262 -5.18 10.22 4.69
N ILE A 263 -4.42 10.84 3.82
CA ILE A 263 -3.26 10.26 3.16
C ILE A 263 -2.04 10.60 3.99
N ALA A 264 -1.28 9.59 4.39
CA ALA A 264 -0.07 9.73 5.18
C ALA A 264 1.12 9.06 4.50
N LEU A 265 2.31 9.59 4.75
CA LEU A 265 3.57 8.95 4.39
C LEU A 265 4.02 8.08 5.56
N ALA A 266 4.33 6.83 5.29
CA ALA A 266 4.83 5.88 6.26
C ALA A 266 6.21 5.34 5.88
N HIS A 267 7.06 5.09 6.88
CA HIS A 267 8.35 4.40 6.75
C HIS A 267 8.74 3.74 8.07
N GLY A 268 9.72 2.84 8.06
CA GLY A 268 10.25 2.23 9.28
C GLY A 268 10.77 3.28 10.25
N ARG A 269 10.42 3.18 11.53
CA ARG A 269 10.83 4.15 12.56
C ARG A 269 12.29 3.98 12.96
N ASP A 270 12.72 2.73 13.12
CA ASP A 270 14.00 2.38 13.73
C ASP A 270 15.16 2.33 12.73
N LEU A 271 14.86 2.37 11.43
CA LEU A 271 15.86 2.34 10.37
C LEU A 271 15.94 3.70 9.67
N PRO A 272 17.15 4.28 9.54
CA PRO A 272 17.32 5.48 8.76
C PRO A 272 17.00 5.20 7.29
N LEU A 273 16.27 6.12 6.67
CA LEU A 273 16.04 6.09 5.23
C LEU A 273 17.39 6.18 4.49
N THR A 274 17.54 5.46 3.38
CA THR A 274 18.66 5.65 2.46
C THR A 274 18.69 7.08 1.94
N ARG A 275 19.82 7.54 1.40
CA ARG A 275 19.92 8.88 0.80
C ARG A 275 18.91 9.09 -0.32
N ALA A 276 18.71 8.08 -1.17
CA ALA A 276 17.71 8.11 -2.24
C ALA A 276 16.28 8.21 -1.70
N ALA A 277 15.94 7.43 -0.67
CA ALA A 277 14.61 7.47 -0.04
C ALA A 277 14.37 8.79 0.71
N THR A 278 15.40 9.36 1.37
CA THR A 278 15.33 10.68 2.01
C THR A 278 15.09 11.78 0.98
N ALA A 279 15.80 11.74 -0.15
CA ALA A 279 15.60 12.69 -1.24
C ALA A 279 14.22 12.55 -1.88
N PHE A 280 13.71 11.30 -2.00
CA PHE A 280 12.35 11.04 -2.49
C PHE A 280 11.29 11.64 -1.56
N ARG A 281 11.41 11.43 -0.25
CA ARG A 281 10.54 12.05 0.76
C ARG A 281 10.55 13.57 0.62
N GLY A 282 11.74 14.18 0.50
CA GLY A 282 11.87 15.62 0.31
C GLY A 282 11.19 16.11 -0.96
N SER A 283 11.34 15.40 -2.08
CA SER A 283 10.69 15.75 -3.36
C SER A 283 9.18 15.62 -3.30
N LEU A 284 8.65 14.59 -2.62
CA LEU A 284 7.20 14.42 -2.40
C LEU A 284 6.64 15.61 -1.60
N LEU A 285 7.28 15.97 -0.48
CA LEU A 285 6.84 17.07 0.36
C LEU A 285 6.92 18.41 -0.37
N ALA A 286 8.01 18.67 -1.09
CA ALA A 286 8.17 19.86 -1.91
C ALA A 286 7.08 19.97 -2.98
N TYR A 287 6.81 18.88 -3.70
CA TYR A 287 5.74 18.82 -4.70
C TYR A 287 4.37 19.20 -4.12
N LEU A 288 4.02 18.64 -2.94
CA LEU A 288 2.74 18.92 -2.28
C LEU A 288 2.64 20.38 -1.81
N LEU A 289 3.72 20.91 -1.23
CA LEU A 289 3.79 22.30 -0.80
C LEU A 289 3.69 23.28 -1.97
N ASP A 290 4.36 23.00 -3.07
CA ASP A 290 4.32 23.83 -4.27
C ASP A 290 2.93 23.77 -4.93
N ALA A 291 2.29 22.59 -4.97
CA ALA A 291 0.93 22.44 -5.47
C ALA A 291 -0.09 23.19 -4.60
N ASP A 292 0.06 23.18 -3.28
CA ASP A 292 -0.78 23.93 -2.35
C ASP A 292 -0.63 25.45 -2.55
N ARG A 293 0.62 25.94 -2.58
CA ARG A 293 0.91 27.39 -2.82
C ARG A 293 0.39 27.85 -4.16
N ALA A 294 0.45 27.02 -5.19
CA ALA A 294 -0.04 27.34 -6.53
C ALA A 294 -1.57 27.21 -6.63
N GLY A 295 -2.27 26.72 -5.61
CA GLY A 295 -3.71 26.42 -5.67
C GLY A 295 -4.04 25.33 -6.69
N SER A 296 -3.07 24.46 -7.00
CA SER A 296 -3.20 23.40 -8.02
C SER A 296 -3.48 22.02 -7.43
N LEU A 297 -3.68 21.93 -6.11
CA LEU A 297 -4.20 20.71 -5.50
C LEU A 297 -5.57 20.38 -6.09
N PRO A 298 -5.87 19.10 -6.34
CA PRO A 298 -7.18 18.69 -6.84
C PRO A 298 -8.33 19.15 -5.93
N PRO A 299 -9.52 19.43 -6.49
CA PRO A 299 -10.68 19.80 -5.68
C PRO A 299 -10.96 18.78 -4.56
N GLY A 300 -11.28 19.28 -3.34
CA GLY A 300 -11.52 18.43 -2.17
C GLY A 300 -10.26 17.88 -1.52
N THR A 301 -9.08 18.34 -1.93
CA THR A 301 -7.81 18.04 -1.26
C THR A 301 -7.29 19.23 -0.49
N ARG A 302 -6.71 18.99 0.67
CA ARG A 302 -6.00 20.02 1.47
C ARG A 302 -4.77 19.43 2.12
N LEU A 303 -3.70 20.22 2.15
CA LEU A 303 -2.49 19.87 2.89
C LEU A 303 -2.79 19.87 4.41
N LEU A 304 -2.26 18.88 5.11
CA LEU A 304 -2.32 18.85 6.56
C LEU A 304 -1.04 19.47 7.14
N PRO A 305 -1.14 20.23 8.25
CA PRO A 305 0.06 20.73 8.90
C PRO A 305 0.93 19.55 9.34
N PRO A 306 2.25 19.64 9.21
CA PRO A 306 3.14 18.66 9.84
C PRO A 306 2.97 18.77 11.36
N ASP A 307 2.79 17.60 12.03
CA ASP A 307 2.79 17.49 13.48
C ASP A 307 4.15 17.87 14.08
#